data_a1d2e7a40dc9f02a1c395e9285828ba3
#
_entry.id   a1d2e7a40dc9f02a1c395e9285828ba3
#
_cell.length_a   1.000
_cell.length_b   1.000
_cell.length_c   1.000
_cell.angle_alpha   90.00
_cell.angle_beta   90.00
_cell.angle_gamma   90.00
#
_symmetry.space_group_name_H-M   'P 1'
#
loop_
_entity.id
_entity.type
_entity.pdbx_description
1 polymer ?
#
loop_
_entity_poly.entity_id
_entity_poly.type
_entity_poly.pdbx_seq_one_letter_code
_entity_poly.pdbx_strand_id
1 'polypeptide(L)'
;SSAASDVYKRPVRESLDSVYAAHAAGKHLADDPLFKTIEPATLLYINYEALCAKTSHPAVGMAALLPCFWVYDGLGQVFVKAQKKSRLQKNPFADWIAGYGSPEYSAEVRQALGIADALAAETDETVKAEMTSAFLTACRMELHLMEAAWRGLTWEPVAKPH
;
A
#
# COMPACT_ATOMS: atom_id res chain seq x y z
N SER A 1 3.43 19.42 -2.58
CA SER A 1 3.59 20.22 -1.35
C SER A 1 3.26 19.36 -0.14
N SER A 2 3.94 19.56 1.01
CA SER A 2 3.80 18.76 2.22
C SER A 2 2.36 18.71 2.75
N ALA A 3 1.59 19.77 2.59
CA ALA A 3 0.22 19.87 3.08
C ALA A 3 -0.75 18.85 2.45
N ALA A 4 -0.65 18.59 1.14
CA ALA A 4 -1.48 17.57 0.48
C ALA A 4 -1.16 16.15 0.98
N SER A 5 0.13 15.87 1.23
CA SER A 5 0.59 14.60 1.81
C SER A 5 0.03 14.38 3.23
N ASP A 6 -0.11 15.43 4.03
CA ASP A 6 -0.59 15.33 5.41
C ASP A 6 -2.12 15.09 5.50
N VAL A 7 -2.88 15.57 4.51
CA VAL A 7 -4.34 15.34 4.42
C VAL A 7 -4.65 13.85 4.25
N TYR A 8 -3.84 13.11 3.48
CA TYR A 8 -4.04 11.67 3.29
C TYR A 8 -3.40 10.82 4.41
N LYS A 9 -2.21 11.19 4.87
CA LYS A 9 -1.48 10.41 5.88
C LYS A 9 -2.17 10.39 7.23
N ARG A 10 -2.85 11.48 7.62
CA ARG A 10 -3.49 11.56 8.93
C ARG A 10 -4.65 10.58 9.09
N PRO A 11 -5.68 10.55 8.19
CA PRO A 11 -6.78 9.58 8.32
C PRO A 11 -6.33 8.13 8.30
N VAL A 12 -5.34 7.78 7.45
CA VAL A 12 -4.80 6.41 7.39
C VAL A 12 -4.10 6.06 8.71
N ARG A 13 -3.31 6.97 9.26
CA ARG A 13 -2.63 6.74 10.55
C ARG A 13 -3.62 6.61 11.70
N GLU A 14 -4.65 7.45 11.76
CA GLU A 14 -5.70 7.40 12.77
C GLU A 14 -6.50 6.10 12.68
N SER A 15 -6.82 5.64 11.47
CA SER A 15 -7.50 4.36 11.24
C SER A 15 -6.63 3.18 11.67
N LEU A 16 -5.35 3.17 11.34
CA LEU A 16 -4.40 2.13 11.77
C LEU A 16 -4.22 2.12 13.29
N ASP A 17 -4.11 3.29 13.91
CA ASP A 17 -3.96 3.43 15.37
C ASP A 17 -5.21 2.89 16.09
N SER A 18 -6.41 3.16 15.55
CA SER A 18 -7.67 2.64 16.07
C SER A 18 -7.75 1.11 15.99
N VAL A 19 -7.37 0.52 14.86
CA VAL A 19 -7.33 -0.95 14.68
C VAL A 19 -6.30 -1.56 15.62
N TYR A 20 -5.13 -0.96 15.76
CA TYR A 20 -4.08 -1.43 16.64
C TYR A 20 -4.50 -1.35 18.12
N ALA A 21 -5.06 -0.24 18.56
CA ALA A 21 -5.54 -0.07 19.94
C ALA A 21 -6.61 -1.10 20.31
N ALA A 22 -7.48 -1.47 19.36
CA ALA A 22 -8.47 -2.51 19.56
C ALA A 22 -7.86 -3.91 19.81
N HIS A 23 -6.67 -4.19 19.26
CA HIS A 23 -5.99 -5.49 19.38
C HIS A 23 -4.93 -5.50 20.49
N ALA A 24 -4.31 -4.38 20.79
CA ALA A 24 -3.17 -4.26 21.70
C ALA A 24 -3.53 -3.72 23.10
N ALA A 25 -4.74 -3.97 23.57
CA ALA A 25 -5.21 -3.60 24.92
C ALA A 25 -5.02 -2.10 25.24
N GLY A 26 -5.32 -1.23 24.29
CA GLY A 26 -5.28 0.23 24.47
C GLY A 26 -3.90 0.87 24.35
N LYS A 27 -2.90 0.13 23.87
CA LYS A 27 -1.59 0.73 23.52
C LYS A 27 -1.68 1.49 22.20
N HIS A 28 -0.92 2.57 22.09
CA HIS A 28 -0.78 3.32 20.84
C HIS A 28 0.28 2.68 19.94
N LEU A 29 0.02 2.69 18.65
CA LEU A 29 0.93 2.19 17.61
C LEU A 29 2.33 2.82 17.71
N ALA A 30 2.39 4.12 17.98
CA ALA A 30 3.64 4.86 18.12
C ALA A 30 4.52 4.41 19.32
N ASP A 31 3.94 3.74 20.30
CA ASP A 31 4.64 3.29 21.50
C ASP A 31 5.19 1.85 21.36
N ASP A 32 4.79 1.13 20.31
CA ASP A 32 5.26 -0.23 20.07
C ASP A 32 6.67 -0.20 19.43
N PRO A 33 7.67 -0.86 20.03
CA PRO A 33 9.01 -0.96 19.44
C PRO A 33 9.05 -1.51 18.04
N LEU A 34 8.10 -2.38 17.66
CA LEU A 34 7.99 -2.96 16.31
C LEU A 34 7.74 -1.89 15.25
N PHE A 35 7.08 -0.77 15.58
CA PHE A 35 6.83 0.32 14.65
C PHE A 35 7.99 1.33 14.51
N LYS A 36 9.09 1.12 15.22
CA LYS A 36 10.30 1.95 15.11
C LYS A 36 11.25 1.49 14.01
N THR A 37 11.06 0.28 13.51
CA THR A 37 11.84 -0.30 12.42
C THR A 37 10.95 -0.58 11.21
N ILE A 38 11.43 -0.22 10.03
CA ILE A 38 10.75 -0.58 8.77
C ILE A 38 11.12 -2.02 8.45
N GLU A 39 10.12 -2.89 8.28
CA GLU A 39 10.32 -4.28 7.92
C GLU A 39 10.94 -4.44 6.51
N PRO A 40 11.73 -5.52 6.27
CA PRO A 40 12.46 -5.70 5.02
C PRO A 40 11.60 -5.61 3.76
N ALA A 41 10.44 -6.23 3.77
CA ALA A 41 9.52 -6.22 2.63
C ALA A 41 8.99 -4.81 2.35
N THR A 42 8.61 -4.07 3.39
CA THR A 42 8.18 -2.67 3.28
C THR A 42 9.31 -1.79 2.77
N LEU A 43 10.51 -1.93 3.34
CA LEU A 43 11.67 -1.15 2.92
C LEU A 43 12.05 -1.41 1.46
N LEU A 44 12.00 -2.66 1.02
CA LEU A 44 12.25 -3.03 -0.36
C LEU A 44 11.27 -2.34 -1.30
N TYR A 45 9.98 -2.37 -0.98
CA TYR A 45 8.94 -1.84 -1.84
C TYR A 45 9.03 -0.31 -1.95
N ILE A 46 9.07 0.41 -0.84
CA ILE A 46 9.15 1.88 -0.86
C ILE A 46 10.44 2.39 -1.52
N ASN A 47 11.57 1.65 -1.37
CA ASN A 47 12.81 2.01 -2.06
C ASN A 47 12.71 1.79 -3.57
N TYR A 48 12.03 0.74 -4.02
CA TYR A 48 11.79 0.51 -5.44
C TYR A 48 10.93 1.62 -6.06
N GLU A 49 9.82 1.97 -5.42
CA GLU A 49 8.97 3.09 -5.86
C GLU A 49 9.75 4.41 -5.91
N ALA A 50 10.51 4.70 -4.86
CA ALA A 50 11.33 5.90 -4.79
C ALA A 50 12.44 5.91 -5.85
N LEU A 51 13.04 4.76 -6.17
CA LEU A 51 14.02 4.63 -7.24
C LEU A 51 13.38 4.94 -8.59
N CYS A 52 12.26 4.29 -8.93
CA CYS A 52 11.54 4.55 -10.17
C CYS A 52 11.15 6.02 -10.31
N ALA A 53 10.62 6.62 -9.24
CA ALA A 53 10.20 8.02 -9.25
C ALA A 53 11.36 9.02 -9.43
N LYS A 54 12.58 8.67 -9.01
CA LYS A 54 13.75 9.59 -9.04
C LYS A 54 14.64 9.40 -10.25
N THR A 55 14.72 8.19 -10.79
CA THR A 55 15.75 7.84 -11.80
C THR A 55 15.18 7.46 -13.15
N SER A 56 13.88 7.20 -13.25
CA SER A 56 13.22 6.75 -14.48
C SER A 56 12.36 7.87 -15.09
N HIS A 57 11.80 7.63 -16.26
CA HIS A 57 10.80 8.50 -16.86
C HIS A 57 9.58 8.64 -15.92
N PRO A 58 8.93 9.81 -15.81
CA PRO A 58 7.79 10.01 -14.92
C PRO A 58 6.67 8.98 -15.08
N ALA A 59 6.41 8.52 -16.31
CA ALA A 59 5.44 7.47 -16.61
C ALA A 59 5.80 6.14 -15.93
N VAL A 60 7.08 5.79 -15.87
CA VAL A 60 7.59 4.58 -15.20
C VAL A 60 7.41 4.69 -13.68
N GLY A 61 7.72 5.86 -13.12
CA GLY A 61 7.47 6.14 -11.71
C GLY A 61 5.99 6.01 -11.34
N MET A 62 5.10 6.56 -12.19
CA MET A 62 3.65 6.42 -12.02
C MET A 62 3.20 4.95 -12.09
N ALA A 63 3.72 4.20 -13.06
CA ALA A 63 3.39 2.77 -13.21
C ALA A 63 3.84 1.94 -12.00
N ALA A 64 4.98 2.25 -11.37
CA ALA A 64 5.45 1.59 -10.17
C ALA A 64 4.55 1.85 -8.95
N LEU A 65 3.87 3.00 -8.88
CA LEU A 65 2.96 3.36 -7.79
C LEU A 65 1.56 2.76 -7.94
N LEU A 66 1.12 2.42 -9.15
CA LEU A 66 -0.25 1.98 -9.41
C LEU A 66 -0.70 0.76 -8.60
N PRO A 67 0.10 -0.29 -8.37
CA PRO A 67 -0.31 -1.44 -7.59
C PRO A 67 -0.76 -1.08 -6.17
N CYS A 68 -0.09 -0.13 -5.52
CA CYS A 68 -0.43 0.38 -4.19
C CYS A 68 -1.86 0.97 -4.09
N PHE A 69 -2.41 1.43 -5.20
CA PHE A 69 -3.79 1.93 -5.26
C PHE A 69 -4.76 0.85 -5.78
N TRP A 70 -4.43 0.24 -6.89
CA TRP A 70 -5.34 -0.63 -7.64
C TRP A 70 -5.61 -1.96 -6.94
N VAL A 71 -4.60 -2.57 -6.33
CA VAL A 71 -4.76 -3.81 -5.57
C VAL A 71 -5.69 -3.59 -4.38
N TYR A 72 -5.55 -2.47 -3.67
CA TYR A 72 -6.38 -2.16 -2.51
C TYR A 72 -7.83 -1.83 -2.87
N ASP A 73 -8.10 -1.20 -4.01
CA ASP A 73 -9.47 -1.05 -4.53
C ASP A 73 -10.10 -2.43 -4.79
N GLY A 74 -9.38 -3.30 -5.49
CA GLY A 74 -9.84 -4.67 -5.76
C GLY A 74 -10.13 -5.46 -4.48
N LEU A 75 -9.22 -5.43 -3.51
CA LEU A 75 -9.39 -6.08 -2.21
C LEU A 75 -10.55 -5.47 -1.43
N GLY A 76 -10.66 -4.16 -1.40
CA GLY A 76 -11.77 -3.43 -0.75
C GLY A 76 -13.12 -3.90 -1.26
N GLN A 77 -13.29 -3.99 -2.58
CA GLN A 77 -14.52 -4.47 -3.20
C GLN A 77 -14.84 -5.95 -2.84
N VAL A 78 -13.82 -6.80 -2.78
CA VAL A 78 -13.97 -8.21 -2.36
C VAL A 78 -14.39 -8.29 -0.90
N PHE A 79 -13.75 -7.54 -0.02
CA PHE A 79 -14.04 -7.57 1.41
C PHE A 79 -15.38 -6.95 1.77
N VAL A 80 -15.83 -5.90 1.10
CA VAL A 80 -17.20 -5.37 1.25
C VAL A 80 -18.24 -6.45 0.94
N LYS A 81 -18.05 -7.22 -0.14
CA LYS A 81 -18.95 -8.32 -0.48
C LYS A 81 -18.89 -9.46 0.54
N ALA A 82 -17.69 -9.80 1.04
CA ALA A 82 -17.50 -10.83 2.04
C ALA A 82 -18.11 -10.43 3.39
N GLN A 83 -17.96 -9.19 3.81
CA GLN A 83 -18.49 -8.66 5.06
C GLN A 83 -20.03 -8.71 5.09
N LYS A 84 -20.70 -8.41 3.97
CA LYS A 84 -22.17 -8.52 3.85
C LYS A 84 -22.68 -9.95 4.08
N LYS A 85 -21.86 -10.97 3.83
CA LYS A 85 -22.17 -12.39 4.02
C LYS A 85 -21.71 -12.92 5.39
N SER A 86 -20.89 -12.16 6.11
CA SER A 86 -20.34 -12.57 7.39
C SER A 86 -21.38 -12.46 8.51
N ARG A 87 -21.39 -13.45 9.40
CA ARG A 87 -22.18 -13.45 10.65
C ARG A 87 -21.42 -12.83 11.83
N LEU A 88 -20.23 -12.29 11.62
CA LEU A 88 -19.44 -11.65 12.66
C LEU A 88 -20.12 -10.36 13.12
N GLN A 89 -20.47 -10.28 14.40
CA GLN A 89 -21.14 -9.11 15.00
C GLN A 89 -20.20 -7.89 15.10
N LYS A 90 -18.89 -8.09 15.18
CA LYS A 90 -17.85 -7.04 15.17
C LYS A 90 -16.68 -7.49 14.30
N ASN A 91 -16.43 -6.74 13.23
CA ASN A 91 -15.21 -6.89 12.45
C ASN A 91 -14.26 -5.75 12.82
N PRO A 92 -13.07 -6.02 13.41
CA PRO A 92 -12.13 -4.99 13.78
C PRO A 92 -11.59 -4.19 12.59
N PHE A 93 -11.68 -4.74 11.37
CA PHE A 93 -11.25 -4.10 10.13
C PHE A 93 -12.38 -3.42 9.36
N ALA A 94 -13.57 -3.23 9.99
CA ALA A 94 -14.74 -2.69 9.30
C ALA A 94 -14.48 -1.32 8.66
N ASP A 95 -13.83 -0.41 9.38
CA ASP A 95 -13.52 0.94 8.90
C ASP A 95 -12.49 0.91 7.77
N TRP A 96 -11.48 0.04 7.87
CA TRP A 96 -10.50 -0.19 6.82
C TRP A 96 -11.18 -0.70 5.53
N ILE A 97 -12.06 -1.70 5.66
CA ILE A 97 -12.83 -2.25 4.54
C ILE A 97 -13.74 -1.19 3.93
N ALA A 98 -14.42 -0.38 4.76
CA ALA A 98 -15.29 0.69 4.29
C ALA A 98 -14.51 1.75 3.50
N GLY A 99 -13.31 2.12 3.96
CA GLY A 99 -12.45 3.09 3.28
C GLY A 99 -12.02 2.62 1.90
N TYR A 100 -11.33 1.48 1.82
CA TYR A 100 -10.83 0.94 0.54
C TYR A 100 -11.93 0.40 -0.39
N GLY A 101 -13.09 0.02 0.16
CA GLY A 101 -14.24 -0.43 -0.62
C GLY A 101 -15.21 0.70 -1.01
N SER A 102 -14.88 1.96 -0.73
CA SER A 102 -15.75 3.09 -1.00
C SER A 102 -15.79 3.47 -2.49
N PRO A 103 -16.89 4.04 -2.97
CA PRO A 103 -16.95 4.60 -4.32
C PRO A 103 -15.96 5.74 -4.54
N GLU A 104 -15.67 6.51 -3.50
CA GLU A 104 -14.73 7.63 -3.49
C GLU A 104 -13.32 7.12 -3.77
N TYR A 105 -12.87 6.10 -3.04
CA TYR A 105 -11.56 5.49 -3.26
C TYR A 105 -11.43 4.89 -4.66
N SER A 106 -12.45 4.19 -5.14
CA SER A 106 -12.49 3.68 -6.52
C SER A 106 -12.44 4.80 -7.57
N ALA A 107 -12.98 5.99 -7.27
CA ALA A 107 -12.87 7.14 -8.17
C ALA A 107 -11.44 7.71 -8.20
N GLU A 108 -10.76 7.78 -7.06
CA GLU A 108 -9.36 8.19 -6.96
C GLU A 108 -8.43 7.22 -7.72
N VAL A 109 -8.66 5.92 -7.59
CA VAL A 109 -7.91 4.89 -8.35
C VAL A 109 -8.11 5.04 -9.85
N ARG A 110 -9.35 5.26 -10.31
CA ARG A 110 -9.61 5.54 -11.73
C ARG A 110 -8.90 6.79 -12.22
N GLN A 111 -8.81 7.83 -11.40
CA GLN A 111 -8.05 9.04 -11.73
C GLN A 111 -6.56 8.74 -11.86
N ALA A 112 -5.99 7.96 -10.95
CA ALA A 112 -4.58 7.55 -11.01
C ALA A 112 -4.28 6.72 -12.27
N LEU A 113 -5.18 5.79 -12.65
CA LEU A 113 -5.09 5.03 -13.90
C LEU A 113 -5.16 5.96 -15.12
N GLY A 114 -6.09 6.92 -15.14
CA GLY A 114 -6.19 7.90 -16.23
C GLY A 114 -4.93 8.77 -16.40
N ILE A 115 -4.26 9.11 -15.30
CA ILE A 115 -2.96 9.81 -15.34
C ILE A 115 -1.87 8.92 -15.96
N ALA A 116 -1.83 7.64 -15.57
CA ALA A 116 -0.87 6.69 -16.14
C ALA A 116 -1.10 6.47 -17.64
N ASP A 117 -2.36 6.34 -18.06
CA ASP A 117 -2.74 6.21 -19.48
C ASP A 117 -2.33 7.45 -20.28
N ALA A 118 -2.57 8.64 -19.75
CA ALA A 118 -2.17 9.90 -20.40
C ALA A 118 -0.64 9.98 -20.55
N LEU A 119 0.10 9.65 -19.51
CA LEU A 119 1.57 9.61 -19.57
C LEU A 119 2.06 8.56 -20.57
N ALA A 120 1.43 7.40 -20.63
CA ALA A 120 1.77 6.35 -21.60
C ALA A 120 1.51 6.80 -23.05
N ALA A 121 0.45 7.57 -23.28
CA ALA A 121 0.13 8.08 -24.63
C ALA A 121 1.18 9.08 -25.14
N GLU A 122 1.89 9.75 -24.26
CA GLU A 122 2.92 10.74 -24.59
C GLU A 122 4.34 10.14 -24.70
N THR A 123 4.49 8.82 -24.50
CA THR A 123 5.79 8.13 -24.49
C THR A 123 5.96 7.17 -25.66
N ASP A 124 7.22 6.79 -25.94
CA ASP A 124 7.55 5.75 -26.92
C ASP A 124 7.35 4.32 -26.38
N GLU A 125 7.50 3.34 -27.25
CA GLU A 125 7.30 1.92 -26.90
C GLU A 125 8.35 1.40 -25.91
N THR A 126 9.54 2.00 -25.84
CA THR A 126 10.58 1.64 -24.88
C THR A 126 10.13 2.01 -23.46
N VAL A 127 9.67 3.24 -23.28
CA VAL A 127 9.16 3.72 -21.99
C VAL A 127 7.90 2.93 -21.59
N LYS A 128 7.01 2.58 -22.52
CA LYS A 128 5.84 1.73 -22.23
C LYS A 128 6.22 0.32 -21.76
N ALA A 129 7.27 -0.27 -22.35
CA ALA A 129 7.82 -1.53 -21.88
C ALA A 129 8.40 -1.42 -20.46
N GLU A 130 9.10 -0.33 -20.17
CA GLU A 130 9.60 -0.03 -18.82
C GLU A 130 8.45 0.18 -17.81
N MET A 131 7.38 0.90 -18.19
CA MET A 131 6.17 1.05 -17.37
C MET A 131 5.57 -0.31 -17.01
N THR A 132 5.44 -1.20 -18.01
CA THR A 132 4.91 -2.55 -17.80
C THR A 132 5.79 -3.34 -16.85
N SER A 133 7.12 -3.30 -17.02
CA SER A 133 8.07 -3.97 -16.16
C SER A 133 8.02 -3.44 -14.72
N ALA A 134 7.95 -2.12 -14.56
CA ALA A 134 7.86 -1.47 -13.26
C ALA A 134 6.56 -1.84 -12.53
N PHE A 135 5.42 -1.80 -13.22
CA PHE A 135 4.13 -2.20 -12.68
C PHE A 135 4.14 -3.66 -12.20
N LEU A 136 4.61 -4.59 -13.04
CA LEU A 136 4.65 -6.01 -12.68
C LEU A 136 5.61 -6.29 -11.52
N THR A 137 6.71 -5.55 -11.44
CA THR A 137 7.66 -5.66 -10.32
C THR A 137 7.02 -5.16 -9.03
N ALA A 138 6.35 -4.02 -9.07
CA ALA A 138 5.62 -3.48 -7.92
C ALA A 138 4.47 -4.41 -7.48
N CYS A 139 3.73 -5.04 -8.40
CA CYS A 139 2.73 -6.06 -8.05
C CYS A 139 3.34 -7.26 -7.29
N ARG A 140 4.54 -7.69 -7.68
CA ARG A 140 5.24 -8.77 -6.95
C ARG A 140 5.68 -8.31 -5.56
N MET A 141 6.04 -7.05 -5.42
CA MET A 141 6.41 -6.47 -4.12
C MET A 141 5.20 -6.30 -3.20
N GLU A 142 4.03 -5.91 -3.74
CA GLU A 142 2.77 -5.92 -3.00
C GLU A 142 2.44 -7.32 -2.45
N LEU A 143 2.52 -8.34 -3.30
CA LEU A 143 2.29 -9.71 -2.86
C LEU A 143 3.29 -10.14 -1.79
N HIS A 144 4.57 -9.79 -1.98
CA HIS A 144 5.62 -10.10 -1.01
C HIS A 144 5.40 -9.38 0.33
N LEU A 145 4.98 -8.12 0.30
CA LEU A 145 4.62 -7.35 1.49
C LEU A 145 3.49 -8.02 2.27
N MET A 146 2.41 -8.40 1.59
CA MET A 146 1.27 -9.07 2.22
C MET A 146 1.64 -10.46 2.77
N GLU A 147 2.44 -11.23 2.03
CA GLU A 147 2.92 -12.54 2.49
C GLU A 147 3.86 -12.40 3.69
N ALA A 148 4.76 -11.43 3.69
CA ALA A 148 5.65 -11.15 4.80
C ALA A 148 4.88 -10.79 6.06
N ALA A 149 3.86 -9.93 5.94
CA ALA A 149 2.97 -9.57 7.04
C ALA A 149 2.18 -10.78 7.58
N TRP A 150 1.62 -11.60 6.67
CA TRP A 150 0.88 -12.82 7.03
C TRP A 150 1.75 -13.84 7.78
N ARG A 151 3.01 -13.99 7.36
CA ARG A 151 3.96 -14.94 7.94
C ARG A 151 4.74 -14.38 9.13
N GLY A 152 4.58 -13.11 9.44
CA GLY A 152 5.34 -12.42 10.49
C GLY A 152 6.85 -12.36 10.20
N LEU A 153 7.22 -12.20 8.91
CA LEU A 153 8.63 -12.10 8.52
C LEU A 153 9.17 -10.72 8.91
N THR A 154 10.29 -10.74 9.59
CA THR A 154 11.01 -9.54 10.05
C THR A 154 12.50 -9.70 9.77
N TRP A 155 13.30 -8.71 10.20
CA TRP A 155 14.75 -8.79 10.15
C TRP A 155 15.26 -10.01 10.92
N GLU A 156 16.18 -10.75 10.32
CA GLU A 156 16.87 -11.79 11.06
C GLU A 156 17.68 -11.19 12.22
N PRO A 157 17.68 -11.80 13.41
CA PRO A 157 18.53 -11.34 14.50
C PRO A 157 20.00 -11.39 14.06
N VAL A 158 20.72 -10.30 14.22
CA VAL A 158 22.15 -10.30 14.00
C VAL A 158 22.77 -11.27 15.00
N ALA A 159 23.43 -12.32 14.50
CA ALA A 159 24.15 -13.26 15.36
C ALA A 159 25.13 -12.48 16.24
N LYS A 160 25.06 -12.68 17.57
CA LYS A 160 26.05 -12.08 18.47
C LYS A 160 27.43 -12.59 18.05
N PRO A 161 28.42 -11.73 17.87
CA PRO A 161 29.79 -12.19 17.65
C PRO A 161 30.21 -13.06 18.85
N HIS A 162 30.74 -14.24 18.54
CA HIS A 162 31.27 -15.17 19.55
C HIS A 162 32.51 -14.61 20.22
#